data_2c3bb71cc44b2a47d222b38622f38152
#
_entry.id   2c3bb71cc44b2a47d222b38622f38152
#
_cell.length_a   1.000
_cell.length_b   1.000
_cell.length_c   1.000
_cell.angle_alpha   90.00
_cell.angle_beta   90.00
_cell.angle_gamma   90.00
#
_symmetry.space_group_name_H-M   'P 1'
#
loop_
_entity.id
_entity.type
_entity.pdbx_description
1 polymer ?
#
loop_
_entity_poly.entity_id
_entity_poly.type
_entity_poly.pdbx_seq_one_letter_code
_entity_poly.pdbx_strand_id
1 'polypeptide(L)'
;KKAGTQIPLEKYRGILVDEAHLLSKDKIERLLELSKEQPVIFSSDSEDVISSEEMDKENIKKLENQTDIKVFRLTNRIRTNAELSTFIQNMMHLPPRMNSRGYPHIFVVYANDDVEAENLLSDYIKQGYQWVEREESEMQEAQADLKMQAVRDMDKIVLLLDERYYYDEEGYLRAACFMKNGSSYVRKIFHRLNHAKESIALVVKKNEKVYNTLLELL
;
A
#
# COMPACT_ATOMS: atom_id res chain seq x y z
N LYS A 1 -24.67 -18.36 -5.01
CA LYS A 1 -24.55 -17.41 -3.86
C LYS A 1 -24.08 -18.23 -2.67
N LYS A 2 -22.78 -18.32 -2.38
CA LYS A 2 -22.29 -18.80 -1.08
C LYS A 2 -22.49 -17.65 -0.11
N ALA A 3 -23.41 -17.80 0.84
CA ALA A 3 -23.55 -16.90 1.96
C ALA A 3 -22.20 -16.89 2.69
N GLY A 4 -21.55 -15.74 2.77
CA GLY A 4 -20.34 -15.58 3.56
C GLY A 4 -20.67 -15.97 5.00
N THR A 5 -19.90 -16.90 5.55
CA THR A 5 -20.04 -17.35 6.93
C THR A 5 -19.79 -16.13 7.83
N GLN A 6 -20.84 -15.56 8.40
CA GLN A 6 -20.68 -14.49 9.40
C GLN A 6 -20.00 -15.10 10.62
N ILE A 7 -18.80 -14.62 10.93
CA ILE A 7 -18.11 -15.01 12.16
C ILE A 7 -18.91 -14.43 13.33
N PRO A 8 -19.36 -15.25 14.29
CA PRO A 8 -20.07 -14.76 15.47
C PRO A 8 -19.08 -14.06 16.41
N LEU A 9 -18.90 -12.75 16.22
CA LEU A 9 -17.91 -11.93 16.95
C LEU A 9 -18.21 -11.90 18.46
N GLU A 10 -19.44 -12.07 18.86
CA GLU A 10 -19.94 -12.06 20.25
C GLU A 10 -19.40 -13.24 21.09
N LYS A 11 -18.85 -14.26 20.43
CA LYS A 11 -18.26 -15.43 21.12
C LYS A 11 -16.83 -15.20 21.62
N TYR A 12 -16.18 -14.13 21.20
CA TYR A 12 -14.80 -13.84 21.56
C TYR A 12 -14.74 -12.92 22.78
N ARG A 13 -13.72 -13.11 23.63
CA ARG A 13 -13.48 -12.25 24.81
C ARG A 13 -12.93 -10.88 24.47
N GLY A 14 -12.52 -10.66 23.23
CA GLY A 14 -12.01 -9.42 22.71
C GLY A 14 -11.70 -9.56 21.23
N ILE A 15 -11.67 -8.44 20.52
CA ILE A 15 -11.47 -8.37 19.08
C ILE A 15 -10.29 -7.45 18.81
N LEU A 16 -9.36 -7.90 17.99
CA LEU A 16 -8.30 -7.07 17.42
C LEU A 16 -8.60 -6.86 15.94
N VAL A 17 -8.73 -5.61 15.53
CA VAL A 17 -9.02 -5.19 14.17
C VAL A 17 -7.79 -4.51 13.63
N ASP A 18 -7.06 -5.19 12.76
CA ASP A 18 -5.91 -4.60 12.07
C ASP A 18 -6.37 -3.92 10.79
N GLU A 19 -5.67 -2.84 10.38
CA GLU A 19 -6.00 -2.03 9.20
C GLU A 19 -7.48 -1.60 9.17
N ALA A 20 -7.99 -1.10 10.28
CA ALA A 20 -9.42 -0.80 10.46
C ALA A 20 -9.96 0.22 9.44
N HIS A 21 -9.10 1.10 8.92
CA HIS A 21 -9.45 2.08 7.88
C HIS A 21 -9.90 1.43 6.56
N LEU A 22 -9.53 0.14 6.31
CA LEU A 22 -9.91 -0.62 5.11
C LEU A 22 -11.31 -1.23 5.19
N LEU A 23 -11.94 -1.20 6.35
CA LEU A 23 -13.25 -1.80 6.53
C LEU A 23 -14.35 -0.92 5.92
N SER A 24 -15.43 -1.55 5.45
CA SER A 24 -16.63 -0.81 5.07
C SER A 24 -17.26 -0.12 6.28
N LYS A 25 -17.96 1.00 6.05
CA LYS A 25 -18.67 1.79 7.07
C LYS A 25 -19.53 0.92 8.00
N ASP A 26 -20.33 0.01 7.42
CA ASP A 26 -21.22 -0.87 8.18
C ASP A 26 -20.45 -1.79 9.13
N LYS A 27 -19.27 -2.27 8.72
CA LYS A 27 -18.42 -3.11 9.56
C LYS A 27 -17.83 -2.30 10.73
N ILE A 28 -17.38 -1.08 10.47
CA ILE A 28 -16.89 -0.17 11.52
C ILE A 28 -17.99 0.11 12.52
N GLU A 29 -19.19 0.45 12.07
CA GLU A 29 -20.34 0.74 12.95
C GLU A 29 -20.70 -0.46 13.83
N ARG A 30 -20.75 -1.66 13.24
CA ARG A 30 -20.98 -2.90 13.99
C ARG A 30 -19.90 -3.17 15.04
N LEU A 31 -18.62 -2.94 14.70
CA LEU A 31 -17.52 -3.13 15.65
C LEU A 31 -17.55 -2.09 16.78
N LEU A 32 -17.94 -0.85 16.48
CA LEU A 32 -18.14 0.19 17.49
C LEU A 32 -19.32 -0.15 18.44
N GLU A 33 -20.38 -0.76 17.94
CA GLU A 33 -21.46 -1.25 18.81
C GLU A 33 -20.98 -2.37 19.73
N LEU A 34 -20.25 -3.34 19.18
CA LEU A 34 -19.67 -4.44 19.96
C LEU A 34 -18.64 -3.95 21.00
N SER A 35 -17.97 -2.84 20.75
CA SER A 35 -17.00 -2.27 21.70
C SER A 35 -17.63 -1.79 23.01
N LYS A 36 -18.94 -1.63 23.06
CA LYS A 36 -19.70 -1.31 24.29
C LYS A 36 -19.86 -2.51 25.22
N GLU A 37 -19.78 -3.72 24.67
CA GLU A 37 -20.03 -4.97 25.39
C GLU A 37 -18.76 -5.78 25.65
N GLN A 38 -17.73 -5.62 24.79
CA GLN A 38 -16.48 -6.35 24.87
C GLN A 38 -15.31 -5.52 24.38
N PRO A 39 -14.07 -5.82 24.81
CA PRO A 39 -12.88 -5.09 24.37
C PRO A 39 -12.65 -5.21 22.85
N VAL A 40 -12.60 -4.08 22.16
CA VAL A 40 -12.22 -3.99 20.73
C VAL A 40 -11.04 -3.04 20.60
N ILE A 41 -9.97 -3.51 19.98
CA ILE A 41 -8.77 -2.72 19.69
C ILE A 41 -8.71 -2.53 18.18
N PHE A 42 -8.60 -1.28 17.73
CA PHE A 42 -8.45 -0.92 16.34
C PHE A 42 -7.00 -0.48 16.08
N SER A 43 -6.37 -1.06 15.06
CA SER A 43 -5.16 -0.53 14.44
C SER A 43 -5.54 0.15 13.13
N SER A 44 -5.04 1.34 12.88
CA SER A 44 -5.24 2.05 11.61
C SER A 44 -4.03 2.89 11.26
N ASP A 45 -3.74 3.03 9.97
CA ASP A 45 -2.73 3.96 9.47
C ASP A 45 -3.42 5.09 8.71
N SER A 46 -3.38 6.31 9.28
CA SER A 46 -3.95 7.50 8.66
C SER A 46 -3.18 7.96 7.42
N GLU A 47 -1.99 7.42 7.20
CA GLU A 47 -1.12 7.78 6.08
C GLU A 47 -1.17 6.79 4.94
N ASP A 48 -1.77 5.62 5.16
CA ASP A 48 -2.02 4.63 4.13
C ASP A 48 -3.15 5.04 3.15
N VAL A 49 -3.73 6.21 3.38
CA VAL A 49 -4.78 6.77 2.51
C VAL A 49 -4.14 7.52 1.36
N ILE A 50 -3.93 6.83 0.24
CA ILE A 50 -3.24 7.33 -0.96
C ILE A 50 -4.16 8.12 -1.88
N SER A 51 -5.49 8.05 -1.74
CA SER A 51 -6.41 8.77 -2.62
C SER A 51 -7.48 9.56 -1.86
N SER A 52 -7.84 10.73 -2.44
CA SER A 52 -8.91 11.58 -1.89
C SER A 52 -10.30 10.94 -1.97
N GLU A 53 -10.48 9.95 -2.84
CA GLU A 53 -11.75 9.27 -3.09
C GLU A 53 -12.01 8.10 -2.14
N GLU A 54 -11.02 7.68 -1.37
CA GLU A 54 -11.17 6.52 -0.51
C GLU A 54 -11.98 6.87 0.76
N MET A 55 -13.02 6.10 1.01
CA MET A 55 -13.91 6.20 2.19
C MET A 55 -13.16 6.04 3.52
N ASP A 56 -11.92 5.68 3.46
CA ASP A 56 -11.04 5.36 4.58
C ASP A 56 -10.77 6.57 5.47
N LYS A 57 -10.68 7.79 4.88
CA LYS A 57 -10.57 9.04 5.67
C LYS A 57 -11.77 9.28 6.59
N GLU A 58 -12.96 8.88 6.16
CA GLU A 58 -14.17 8.98 7.00
C GLU A 58 -14.14 7.95 8.13
N ASN A 59 -13.66 6.74 7.87
CA ASN A 59 -13.54 5.70 8.86
C ASN A 59 -12.54 6.08 9.97
N ILE A 60 -11.39 6.63 9.61
CA ILE A 60 -10.39 7.12 10.57
C ILE A 60 -10.99 8.24 11.43
N LYS A 61 -11.61 9.24 10.80
CA LYS A 61 -12.27 10.33 11.53
C LYS A 61 -13.39 9.82 12.45
N LYS A 62 -14.15 8.81 12.02
CA LYS A 62 -15.15 8.17 12.87
C LYS A 62 -14.55 7.50 14.10
N LEU A 63 -13.45 6.77 13.93
CA LEU A 63 -12.74 6.12 15.03
C LEU A 63 -12.13 7.16 15.98
N GLU A 64 -11.46 8.19 15.46
CA GLU A 64 -10.81 9.23 16.25
C GLU A 64 -11.82 10.13 17.01
N ASN A 65 -13.01 10.34 16.45
CA ASN A 65 -14.05 11.18 17.07
C ASN A 65 -14.87 10.46 18.15
N GLN A 66 -14.61 9.18 18.43
CA GLN A 66 -15.26 8.50 19.55
C GLN A 66 -14.66 8.98 20.88
N THR A 67 -15.47 9.62 21.70
CA THR A 67 -15.03 10.21 22.98
C THR A 67 -14.52 9.20 24.00
N ASP A 68 -14.95 7.95 23.88
CA ASP A 68 -14.65 6.87 24.84
C ASP A 68 -13.50 5.95 24.40
N ILE A 69 -12.87 6.23 23.25
CA ILE A 69 -11.75 5.43 22.73
C ILE A 69 -10.42 6.06 23.17
N LYS A 70 -9.60 5.25 23.83
CA LYS A 70 -8.23 5.63 24.14
C LYS A 70 -7.32 5.46 22.92
N VAL A 71 -6.83 6.58 22.39
CA VAL A 71 -5.97 6.60 21.21
C VAL A 71 -4.50 6.55 21.60
N PHE A 72 -3.74 5.62 21.00
CA PHE A 72 -2.29 5.54 21.10
C PHE A 72 -1.70 5.78 19.71
N ARG A 73 -0.78 6.72 19.60
CA ARG A 73 -0.08 7.01 18.33
C ARG A 73 1.32 6.40 18.37
N LEU A 74 1.61 5.55 17.39
CA LEU A 74 2.96 5.03 17.16
C LEU A 74 3.70 6.02 16.25
N THR A 75 4.81 6.56 16.73
CA THR A 75 5.58 7.59 16.02
C THR A 75 6.83 7.06 15.32
N ASN A 76 7.24 5.83 15.63
CA ASN A 76 8.46 5.25 15.07
C ASN A 76 8.15 4.25 13.95
N ARG A 77 8.64 4.50 12.75
CA ARG A 77 8.69 3.50 11.67
C ARG A 77 9.91 2.60 11.87
N ILE A 78 9.65 1.30 11.99
CA ILE A 78 10.70 0.31 12.25
C ILE A 78 11.05 -0.45 10.95
N ARG A 79 10.23 -0.38 9.90
CA ARG A 79 10.31 -1.29 8.74
C ARG A 79 11.19 -0.81 7.59
N THR A 80 11.28 0.49 7.35
CA THR A 80 11.98 1.04 6.17
C THR A 80 13.00 2.08 6.62
N ASN A 81 14.16 2.18 5.94
CA ASN A 81 15.11 3.25 6.22
C ASN A 81 14.57 4.62 5.77
N ALA A 82 15.20 5.71 6.24
CA ALA A 82 14.75 7.07 5.98
C ALA A 82 14.72 7.41 4.48
N GLU A 83 15.72 6.95 3.74
CA GLU A 83 15.86 7.16 2.30
C GLU A 83 14.67 6.58 1.53
N LEU A 84 14.44 5.25 1.68
CA LEU A 84 13.36 4.55 0.99
C LEU A 84 12.00 5.12 1.39
N SER A 85 11.80 5.38 2.69
CA SER A 85 10.55 5.94 3.18
C SER A 85 10.25 7.33 2.57
N THR A 86 11.26 8.20 2.51
CA THR A 86 11.10 9.54 1.92
C THR A 86 10.79 9.45 0.43
N PHE A 87 11.52 8.61 -0.31
CA PHE A 87 11.26 8.41 -1.73
C PHE A 87 9.84 7.88 -1.99
N ILE A 88 9.42 6.84 -1.25
CA ILE A 88 8.06 6.28 -1.39
C ILE A 88 6.98 7.34 -1.13
N GLN A 89 7.17 8.17 -0.10
CA GLN A 89 6.23 9.25 0.21
C GLN A 89 6.17 10.29 -0.92
N ASN A 90 7.32 10.73 -1.42
CA ASN A 90 7.38 11.66 -2.54
C ASN A 90 6.74 11.07 -3.80
N MET A 91 7.04 9.80 -4.12
CA MET A 91 6.44 9.07 -5.25
C MET A 91 4.90 9.00 -5.16
N MET A 92 4.37 8.90 -3.95
CA MET A 92 2.92 8.82 -3.69
C MET A 92 2.28 10.19 -3.38
N HIS A 93 3.05 11.28 -3.51
CA HIS A 93 2.61 12.64 -3.16
C HIS A 93 2.12 12.76 -1.71
N LEU A 94 2.71 12.02 -0.80
CA LEU A 94 2.41 12.10 0.63
C LEU A 94 3.36 13.09 1.32
N PRO A 95 2.95 13.76 2.41
CA PRO A 95 3.83 14.66 3.15
C PRO A 95 5.11 13.93 3.60
N PRO A 96 6.31 14.41 3.24
CA PRO A 96 7.55 13.77 3.65
C PRO A 96 7.74 13.92 5.16
N ARG A 97 8.00 12.81 5.83
CA ARG A 97 8.25 12.78 7.28
C ARG A 97 9.71 13.00 7.65
N MET A 98 10.60 12.74 6.73
CA MET A 98 12.03 12.82 6.90
C MET A 98 12.65 13.40 5.62
N ASN A 99 13.76 14.11 5.75
CA ASN A 99 14.51 14.59 4.58
C ASN A 99 15.68 13.63 4.32
N SER A 100 15.74 13.06 3.12
CA SER A 100 16.94 12.39 2.62
C SER A 100 17.77 13.38 1.80
N ARG A 101 19.10 13.24 1.88
CA ARG A 101 20.04 14.06 1.09
C ARG A 101 20.40 13.42 -0.25
N GLY A 102 19.74 12.35 -0.62
CA GLY A 102 19.96 11.60 -1.84
C GLY A 102 19.37 10.20 -1.73
N TYR A 103 19.33 9.48 -2.84
CA TYR A 103 18.66 8.19 -2.97
C TYR A 103 19.58 7.13 -3.61
N PRO A 104 20.74 6.79 -2.99
CA PRO A 104 21.71 5.85 -3.56
C PRO A 104 21.19 4.42 -3.73
N HIS A 105 20.11 4.05 -3.06
CA HIS A 105 19.50 2.71 -3.13
C HIS A 105 18.17 2.69 -3.92
N ILE A 106 17.86 3.79 -4.63
CA ILE A 106 16.71 3.87 -5.52
C ILE A 106 17.20 3.89 -6.97
N PHE A 107 16.70 2.98 -7.77
CA PHE A 107 17.03 2.85 -9.19
C PHE A 107 15.79 3.07 -10.04
N VAL A 108 15.84 4.00 -10.97
CA VAL A 108 14.78 4.27 -11.94
C VAL A 108 15.36 4.04 -13.34
N VAL A 109 14.82 3.06 -14.05
CA VAL A 109 15.29 2.68 -15.39
C VAL A 109 14.13 2.68 -16.37
N TYR A 110 14.41 3.10 -17.61
CA TYR A 110 13.40 3.14 -18.67
C TYR A 110 13.56 1.94 -19.59
N ALA A 111 12.43 1.38 -20.03
CA ALA A 111 12.35 0.32 -21.03
C ALA A 111 11.52 0.80 -22.22
N ASN A 112 12.08 0.67 -23.42
CA ASN A 112 11.45 1.12 -24.67
C ASN A 112 10.36 0.15 -25.16
N ASP A 113 10.46 -1.11 -24.75
CA ASP A 113 9.53 -2.17 -25.17
C ASP A 113 9.40 -3.27 -24.10
N ASP A 114 8.56 -4.26 -24.42
CA ASP A 114 8.29 -5.38 -23.51
C ASP A 114 9.53 -6.26 -23.29
N VAL A 115 10.33 -6.48 -24.34
CA VAL A 115 11.52 -7.32 -24.28
C VAL A 115 12.59 -6.69 -23.38
N GLU A 116 12.81 -5.40 -23.53
CA GLU A 116 13.74 -4.66 -22.68
C GLU A 116 13.28 -4.65 -21.22
N ALA A 117 11.99 -4.45 -20.97
CA ALA A 117 11.41 -4.50 -19.63
C ALA A 117 11.59 -5.86 -18.96
N GLU A 118 11.32 -6.95 -19.69
CA GLU A 118 11.51 -8.32 -19.18
C GLU A 118 12.99 -8.63 -18.87
N ASN A 119 13.90 -8.17 -19.73
CA ASN A 119 15.35 -8.32 -19.50
C ASN A 119 15.78 -7.58 -18.23
N LEU A 120 15.39 -6.32 -18.07
CA LEU A 120 15.70 -5.51 -16.89
C LEU A 120 15.15 -6.15 -15.61
N LEU A 121 13.88 -6.60 -15.61
CA LEU A 121 13.28 -7.32 -14.49
C LEU A 121 14.06 -8.59 -14.16
N SER A 122 14.39 -9.41 -15.18
CA SER A 122 15.17 -10.63 -15.01
C SER A 122 16.55 -10.35 -14.39
N ASP A 123 17.21 -9.26 -14.79
CA ASP A 123 18.52 -8.91 -14.27
C ASP A 123 18.44 -8.41 -12.81
N TYR A 124 17.42 -7.65 -12.44
CA TYR A 124 17.18 -7.30 -11.05
C TYR A 124 16.85 -8.53 -10.18
N ILE A 125 16.04 -9.47 -10.70
CA ILE A 125 15.73 -10.72 -9.97
C ILE A 125 17.01 -11.55 -9.73
N LYS A 126 17.94 -11.64 -10.71
CA LYS A 126 19.24 -12.30 -10.54
C LYS A 126 20.12 -11.60 -9.48
N GLN A 127 19.94 -10.31 -9.28
CA GLN A 127 20.61 -9.50 -8.24
C GLN A 127 19.93 -9.61 -6.87
N GLY A 128 18.91 -10.45 -6.73
CA GLY A 128 18.22 -10.70 -5.48
C GLY A 128 17.03 -9.80 -5.21
N TYR A 129 16.57 -9.03 -6.20
CA TYR A 129 15.33 -8.27 -6.06
C TYR A 129 14.10 -9.18 -6.16
N GLN A 130 13.11 -8.90 -5.35
CA GLN A 130 11.82 -9.58 -5.43
C GLN A 130 10.88 -8.75 -6.32
N TRP A 131 10.35 -9.39 -7.36
CA TRP A 131 9.41 -8.74 -8.26
C TRP A 131 8.04 -8.61 -7.62
N VAL A 132 7.53 -7.39 -7.59
CA VAL A 132 6.16 -7.09 -7.18
C VAL A 132 5.28 -7.21 -8.42
N GLU A 133 4.72 -8.41 -8.61
CA GLU A 133 3.86 -8.71 -9.75
C GLU A 133 2.46 -8.11 -9.58
N ARG A 134 1.87 -7.71 -10.71
CA ARG A 134 0.48 -7.35 -10.80
C ARG A 134 -0.35 -8.64 -10.92
N GLU A 135 -1.08 -9.01 -9.89
CA GLU A 135 -2.02 -10.13 -9.95
C GLU A 135 -3.24 -9.76 -10.81
N GLU A 136 -3.41 -10.42 -11.96
CA GLU A 136 -4.53 -10.22 -12.90
C GLU A 136 -5.73 -11.13 -12.63
N SER A 137 -5.64 -12.15 -11.78
CA SER A 137 -6.69 -13.16 -11.62
C SER A 137 -7.49 -13.04 -10.33
N GLU A 138 -8.80 -12.90 -10.47
CA GLU A 138 -9.80 -12.80 -9.40
C GLU A 138 -9.88 -14.03 -8.47
N MET A 139 -9.43 -15.20 -8.89
CA MET A 139 -9.46 -16.41 -8.06
C MET A 139 -8.38 -16.46 -6.98
N GLN A 140 -7.38 -15.61 -7.07
CA GLN A 140 -6.26 -15.55 -6.11
C GLN A 140 -6.43 -14.45 -5.06
N GLU A 141 -7.39 -13.52 -5.21
CA GLU A 141 -7.54 -12.37 -4.31
C GLU A 141 -7.84 -12.78 -2.85
N ALA A 142 -8.75 -13.71 -2.61
CA ALA A 142 -9.03 -14.17 -1.24
C ALA A 142 -7.86 -14.94 -0.60
N GLN A 143 -6.99 -15.56 -1.43
CA GLN A 143 -5.75 -16.20 -0.99
C GLN A 143 -4.58 -15.20 -0.97
N ALA A 144 -4.62 -14.16 -1.80
CA ALA A 144 -3.63 -13.10 -1.83
C ALA A 144 -3.74 -12.20 -0.59
N ASP A 145 -4.94 -11.87 -0.14
CA ASP A 145 -5.12 -11.11 1.10
C ASP A 145 -4.61 -11.88 2.32
N LEU A 146 -4.81 -13.21 2.35
CA LEU A 146 -4.21 -14.09 3.36
C LEU A 146 -2.69 -14.23 3.18
N LYS A 147 -2.17 -14.21 1.96
CA LYS A 147 -0.73 -14.22 1.65
C LYS A 147 -0.08 -12.85 1.85
N MET A 148 -0.81 -11.74 1.67
CA MET A 148 -0.30 -10.39 2.01
C MET A 148 0.03 -10.26 3.50
N GLN A 149 -0.73 -10.90 4.39
CA GLN A 149 -0.40 -10.98 5.82
C GLN A 149 0.87 -11.78 6.11
N ALA A 150 1.31 -12.62 5.16
CA ALA A 150 2.53 -13.42 5.26
C ALA A 150 3.71 -12.83 4.45
N VAL A 151 3.62 -11.57 4.00
CA VAL A 151 4.73 -10.92 3.29
C VAL A 151 5.89 -10.75 4.26
N ARG A 152 6.89 -11.63 4.11
CA ARG A 152 8.17 -11.47 4.77
C ARG A 152 8.78 -10.15 4.33
N ASP A 153 9.44 -9.47 5.26
CA ASP A 153 10.27 -8.32 4.93
C ASP A 153 11.11 -8.61 3.68
N MET A 154 11.02 -7.75 2.69
CA MET A 154 11.75 -7.89 1.44
C MET A 154 12.94 -6.95 1.48
N ASP A 155 14.15 -7.47 1.33
CA ASP A 155 15.34 -6.61 1.38
C ASP A 155 15.37 -5.70 0.14
N LYS A 156 15.13 -6.25 -1.03
CA LYS A 156 15.18 -5.54 -2.32
C LYS A 156 13.91 -5.80 -3.14
N ILE A 157 13.32 -4.75 -3.68
CA ILE A 157 12.08 -4.83 -4.47
C ILE A 157 12.31 -4.27 -5.86
N VAL A 158 11.81 -4.96 -6.89
CA VAL A 158 11.66 -4.42 -8.24
C VAL A 158 10.19 -4.33 -8.63
N LEU A 159 9.80 -3.18 -9.20
CA LEU A 159 8.43 -2.87 -9.63
C LEU A 159 8.43 -2.46 -11.11
N LEU A 160 7.42 -2.95 -11.86
CA LEU A 160 7.15 -2.52 -13.23
C LEU A 160 6.02 -1.48 -13.25
N LEU A 161 6.31 -0.30 -13.82
CA LEU A 161 5.35 0.77 -14.08
C LEU A 161 5.18 0.92 -15.60
N ASP A 162 4.08 0.46 -16.15
CA ASP A 162 3.78 0.54 -17.59
C ASP A 162 2.87 1.75 -17.93
N GLU A 163 2.35 1.80 -19.16
CA GLU A 163 1.52 2.88 -19.67
C GLU A 163 0.20 3.07 -18.91
N ARG A 164 -0.16 2.15 -18.04
CA ARG A 164 -1.38 2.22 -17.21
C ARG A 164 -1.23 3.11 -15.99
N TYR A 165 -0.01 3.44 -15.60
CA TYR A 165 0.27 4.35 -14.49
C TYR A 165 0.43 5.78 -14.99
N TYR A 166 -0.04 6.74 -14.21
CA TYR A 166 0.08 8.17 -14.52
C TYR A 166 0.02 8.98 -13.23
N TYR A 167 0.55 10.18 -13.28
CA TYR A 167 0.32 11.19 -12.25
C TYR A 167 -0.86 12.07 -12.67
N ASP A 168 -1.82 12.26 -11.74
CA ASP A 168 -2.96 13.15 -11.98
C ASP A 168 -2.56 14.64 -11.84
N GLU A 169 -3.53 15.54 -12.05
CA GLU A 169 -3.31 16.99 -11.97
C GLU A 169 -2.91 17.46 -10.55
N GLU A 170 -3.24 16.68 -9.53
CA GLU A 170 -2.89 16.95 -8.13
C GLU A 170 -1.53 16.34 -7.73
N GLY A 171 -0.88 15.60 -8.64
CA GLY A 171 0.43 14.98 -8.44
C GLY A 171 0.39 13.59 -7.79
N TYR A 172 -0.78 12.95 -7.66
CA TYR A 172 -0.89 11.60 -7.13
C TYR A 172 -0.66 10.55 -8.20
N LEU A 173 0.09 9.51 -7.87
CA LEU A 173 0.24 8.34 -8.73
C LEU A 173 -1.09 7.58 -8.82
N ARG A 174 -1.55 7.32 -10.04
CA ARG A 174 -2.79 6.62 -10.36
C ARG A 174 -2.53 5.44 -11.29
N ALA A 175 -3.51 4.54 -11.37
CA ALA A 175 -3.53 3.45 -12.35
C ALA A 175 -4.85 3.46 -13.11
N ALA A 176 -4.80 3.37 -14.43
CA ALA A 176 -5.98 3.39 -15.33
C ALA A 176 -6.86 2.14 -15.22
N CYS A 177 -6.50 1.15 -14.42
CA CYS A 177 -7.27 -0.06 -14.22
C CYS A 177 -7.84 -0.11 -12.81
N PHE A 178 -9.13 -0.43 -12.73
CA PHE A 178 -9.84 -0.67 -11.49
C PHE A 178 -9.92 -2.17 -11.22
N MET A 179 -9.74 -2.56 -9.96
CA MET A 179 -10.08 -3.90 -9.52
C MET A 179 -11.59 -3.97 -9.28
N LYS A 180 -12.21 -5.12 -9.51
CA LYS A 180 -13.66 -5.31 -9.33
C LYS A 180 -14.15 -5.02 -7.90
N ASN A 181 -13.26 -5.09 -6.92
CA ASN A 181 -13.55 -4.79 -5.51
C ASN A 181 -13.30 -3.33 -5.12
N GLY A 182 -12.94 -2.45 -6.08
CA GLY A 182 -12.68 -1.03 -5.84
C GLY A 182 -11.32 -0.73 -5.19
N SER A 183 -10.48 -1.73 -4.96
CA SER A 183 -9.15 -1.53 -4.38
C SER A 183 -8.18 -1.00 -5.43
N SER A 184 -7.35 -0.03 -5.06
CA SER A 184 -6.39 0.62 -5.95
C SER A 184 -5.12 -0.22 -6.11
N TYR A 185 -4.66 -0.43 -7.36
CA TYR A 185 -3.35 -1.03 -7.63
C TYR A 185 -2.20 -0.22 -7.00
N VAL A 186 -2.32 1.10 -6.98
CA VAL A 186 -1.33 2.01 -6.39
C VAL A 186 -1.19 1.76 -4.90
N ARG A 187 -2.29 1.47 -4.20
CA ARG A 187 -2.25 1.11 -2.78
C ARG A 187 -1.48 -0.19 -2.53
N LYS A 188 -1.71 -1.22 -3.34
CA LYS A 188 -0.93 -2.47 -3.23
C LYS A 188 0.56 -2.23 -3.45
N ILE A 189 0.92 -1.39 -4.43
CA ILE A 189 2.30 -0.98 -4.67
C ILE A 189 2.87 -0.27 -3.43
N PHE A 190 2.15 0.68 -2.88
CA PHE A 190 2.57 1.42 -1.69
C PHE A 190 2.85 0.48 -0.51
N HIS A 191 1.92 -0.43 -0.21
CA HIS A 191 2.12 -1.43 0.82
C HIS A 191 3.39 -2.26 0.59
N ARG A 192 3.56 -2.77 -0.63
CA ARG A 192 4.73 -3.57 -0.99
C ARG A 192 6.03 -2.80 -0.86
N LEU A 193 6.09 -1.59 -1.37
CA LEU A 193 7.26 -0.73 -1.29
C LEU A 193 7.67 -0.44 0.17
N ASN A 194 6.70 -0.27 1.07
CA ASN A 194 6.96 -0.06 2.49
C ASN A 194 7.60 -1.28 3.21
N HIS A 195 7.67 -2.44 2.55
CA HIS A 195 8.39 -3.61 3.06
C HIS A 195 9.85 -3.69 2.58
N ALA A 196 10.27 -2.82 1.65
CA ALA A 196 11.66 -2.75 1.21
C ALA A 196 12.56 -2.26 2.34
N LYS A 197 13.70 -2.94 2.56
CA LYS A 197 14.67 -2.58 3.59
C LYS A 197 15.96 -2.00 3.04
N GLU A 198 16.43 -2.51 1.90
CA GLU A 198 17.73 -2.17 1.35
C GLU A 198 17.62 -1.32 0.09
N SER A 199 16.83 -1.73 -0.90
CA SER A 199 16.73 -0.97 -2.14
C SER A 199 15.43 -1.20 -2.92
N ILE A 200 15.13 -0.24 -3.81
CA ILE A 200 13.98 -0.25 -4.70
C ILE A 200 14.46 0.00 -6.13
N ALA A 201 14.02 -0.84 -7.07
CA ALA A 201 14.20 -0.63 -8.49
C ALA A 201 12.83 -0.43 -9.17
N LEU A 202 12.71 0.63 -9.95
CA LEU A 202 11.52 0.96 -10.73
C LEU A 202 11.87 0.83 -12.21
N VAL A 203 11.29 -0.16 -12.87
CA VAL A 203 11.36 -0.34 -14.33
C VAL A 203 10.16 0.36 -14.93
N VAL A 204 10.36 1.45 -15.65
CA VAL A 204 9.29 2.22 -16.29
C VAL A 204 9.24 1.86 -17.77
N LYS A 205 8.14 1.22 -18.20
CA LYS A 205 7.98 0.74 -19.57
C LYS A 205 7.09 1.67 -20.38
N LYS A 206 7.61 2.21 -21.50
CA LYS A 206 6.85 3.04 -22.47
C LYS A 206 6.08 4.21 -21.84
N ASN A 207 6.58 4.77 -20.75
CA ASN A 207 5.88 5.80 -19.99
C ASN A 207 6.85 6.93 -19.58
N GLU A 208 7.22 7.76 -20.56
CA GLU A 208 8.18 8.85 -20.37
C GLU A 208 7.72 9.85 -19.30
N LYS A 209 6.42 10.12 -19.18
CA LYS A 209 5.90 11.07 -18.19
C LYS A 209 6.17 10.61 -16.77
N VAL A 210 5.82 9.35 -16.47
CA VAL A 210 6.09 8.75 -15.14
C VAL A 210 7.59 8.66 -14.90
N TYR A 211 8.38 8.27 -15.91
CA TYR A 211 9.82 8.19 -15.80
C TYR A 211 10.45 9.54 -15.42
N ASN A 212 10.11 10.60 -16.14
CA ASN A 212 10.63 11.94 -15.89
C ASN A 212 10.22 12.46 -14.50
N THR A 213 8.96 12.26 -14.10
CA THR A 213 8.50 12.62 -12.74
C THR A 213 9.31 11.89 -11.69
N LEU A 214 9.57 10.59 -11.86
CA LEU A 214 10.37 9.82 -10.89
C LEU A 214 11.83 10.26 -10.84
N LEU A 215 12.42 10.69 -11.97
CA LEU A 215 13.77 11.25 -11.99
C LEU A 215 13.86 12.60 -11.27
N GLU A 216 12.82 13.43 -11.35
CA GLU A 216 12.76 14.70 -10.62
C GLU A 216 12.68 14.52 -9.09
N LEU A 217 12.27 13.34 -8.62
CA LEU A 217 12.20 13.00 -7.20
C LEU A 217 13.55 12.53 -6.63
N LEU A 218 14.51 12.13 -7.49
CA LEU A 218 15.85 11.66 -7.10
C LEU A 218 16.81 12.83 -6.87
#